data_db6a50fcbb5500624ac4043bcbd5cfe6
#
_entry.id   db6a50fcbb5500624ac4043bcbd5cfe6
#
_cell.length_a   1.000
_cell.length_b   1.000
_cell.length_c   1.000
_cell.angle_alpha   90.00
_cell.angle_beta   90.00
_cell.angle_gamma   90.00
#
_symmetry.space_group_name_H-M   'P 1'
#
loop_
_entity.id
_entity.type
_entity.pdbx_description
1 polymer ?
#
loop_
_entity_poly.entity_id
_entity_poly.type
_entity_poly.pdbx_seq_one_letter_code
_entity_poly.pdbx_strand_id
1 'polypeptide(L)'
;MPLLVDAGVLYAMVDRTDVWHAPIVEYLKGVHSILLTPVTVLPEAAYLVRTRLGITEELKLIEGFVNGGVGIEPLKGTDLSRAHELMAKYPQLGFTDSTIVATAERLALTTIATTDRRHFRILRPAHIKQFTLVP
;
A
#
# COMPACT_ATOMS: atom_id res chain seq x y z
N MET A 1 14.43 -2.56 6.70
CA MET A 1 13.83 -2.11 5.44
C MET A 1 12.33 -1.89 5.67
N PRO A 2 11.79 -0.73 5.32
CA PRO A 2 10.37 -0.49 5.47
C PRO A 2 9.52 -1.47 4.65
N LEU A 3 8.31 -1.75 5.13
CA LEU A 3 7.32 -2.53 4.42
C LEU A 3 6.28 -1.59 3.82
N LEU A 4 6.14 -1.59 2.51
CA LEU A 4 5.10 -0.81 1.84
C LEU A 4 3.74 -1.48 2.04
N VAL A 5 2.72 -0.66 2.32
CA VAL A 5 1.37 -1.13 2.62
C VAL A 5 0.39 -0.47 1.66
N ASP A 6 -0.44 -1.26 0.99
CA ASP A 6 -1.46 -0.75 0.08
C ASP A 6 -2.80 -0.45 0.78
N ALA A 7 -3.76 0.08 0.02
CA ALA A 7 -5.06 0.48 0.55
C ALA A 7 -5.87 -0.72 1.07
N GLY A 8 -5.79 -1.86 0.41
CA GLY A 8 -6.52 -3.06 0.82
C GLY A 8 -6.04 -3.58 2.17
N VAL A 9 -4.73 -3.50 2.43
CA VAL A 9 -4.16 -3.89 3.72
C VAL A 9 -4.57 -2.91 4.82
N LEU A 10 -4.49 -1.61 4.55
CA LEU A 10 -4.96 -0.61 5.52
C LEU A 10 -6.43 -0.80 5.86
N TYR A 11 -7.27 -1.06 4.86
CA TYR A 11 -8.69 -1.34 5.06
C TYR A 11 -8.88 -2.59 5.92
N ALA A 12 -8.19 -3.67 5.60
CA ALA A 12 -8.32 -4.94 6.33
C ALA A 12 -7.84 -4.84 7.78
N MET A 13 -6.89 -3.97 8.07
CA MET A 13 -6.46 -3.70 9.45
C MET A 13 -7.59 -3.11 10.28
N VAL A 14 -8.46 -2.32 9.67
CA VAL A 14 -9.58 -1.63 10.34
C VAL A 14 -10.84 -2.49 10.38
N ASP A 15 -11.14 -3.21 9.29
CA ASP A 15 -12.36 -4.01 9.18
C ASP A 15 -12.15 -5.43 9.72
N ARG A 16 -12.58 -5.65 10.95
CA ARG A 16 -12.44 -6.94 11.63
C ARG A 16 -13.21 -8.07 10.95
N THR A 17 -14.19 -7.76 10.10
CA THR A 17 -14.99 -8.74 9.37
C THR A 17 -14.42 -9.07 8.00
N ASP A 18 -13.39 -8.35 7.56
CA ASP A 18 -12.75 -8.61 6.28
C ASP A 18 -11.99 -9.94 6.33
N VAL A 19 -12.05 -10.70 5.23
CA VAL A 19 -11.38 -12.00 5.13
C VAL A 19 -9.87 -11.90 5.32
N TRP A 20 -9.27 -10.77 4.98
CA TRP A 20 -7.85 -10.52 5.13
C TRP A 20 -7.43 -10.01 6.50
N HIS A 21 -8.40 -9.66 7.36
CA HIS A 21 -8.06 -9.07 8.67
C HIS A 21 -7.16 -9.97 9.50
N ALA A 22 -7.60 -11.22 9.75
CA ALA A 22 -6.83 -12.15 10.57
C ALA A 22 -5.45 -12.48 9.99
N PRO A 23 -5.31 -12.81 8.70
CA PRO A 23 -3.99 -13.05 8.10
C PRO A 23 -3.05 -11.85 8.20
N ILE A 24 -3.56 -10.64 7.99
CA ILE A 24 -2.75 -9.41 8.04
C ILE A 24 -2.31 -9.12 9.48
N VAL A 25 -3.22 -9.17 10.44
CA VAL A 25 -2.90 -8.92 11.85
C VAL A 25 -1.85 -9.93 12.33
N GLU A 26 -2.02 -11.18 11.99
CA GLU A 26 -1.06 -12.22 12.38
C GLU A 26 0.31 -11.99 11.76
N TYR A 27 0.35 -11.65 10.47
CA TYR A 27 1.60 -11.34 9.80
C TYR A 27 2.31 -10.15 10.44
N LEU A 28 1.57 -9.07 10.69
CA LEU A 28 2.15 -7.84 11.25
C LEU A 28 2.70 -8.00 12.67
N LYS A 29 2.21 -8.97 13.44
CA LYS A 29 2.77 -9.26 14.77
C LYS A 29 4.24 -9.66 14.72
N GLY A 30 4.66 -10.31 13.64
CA GLY A 30 6.05 -10.73 13.44
C GLY A 30 6.91 -9.71 12.71
N VAL A 31 6.33 -8.59 12.28
CA VAL A 31 7.06 -7.57 11.50
C VAL A 31 7.67 -6.54 12.45
N HIS A 32 8.98 -6.38 12.37
CA HIS A 32 9.72 -5.39 13.16
C HIS A 32 10.10 -4.15 12.34
N SER A 33 9.77 -4.15 11.04
CA SER A 33 10.04 -3.04 10.15
C SER A 33 9.00 -1.94 10.30
N ILE A 34 9.39 -0.71 9.92
CA ILE A 34 8.47 0.41 9.81
C ILE A 34 7.46 0.10 8.70
N LEU A 35 6.18 0.33 8.96
CA LEU A 35 5.15 0.32 7.93
C LEU A 35 5.13 1.68 7.23
N LEU A 36 5.11 1.67 5.92
CA LEU A 36 5.18 2.88 5.11
C LEU A 36 4.12 2.85 4.02
N THR A 37 3.37 3.94 3.90
CA THR A 37 2.33 4.08 2.87
C THR A 37 2.66 5.25 1.96
N PRO A 38 2.70 5.05 0.64
CA PRO A 38 2.73 6.19 -0.28
C PRO A 38 1.51 7.09 -0.04
N VAL A 39 1.71 8.40 -0.08
CA VAL A 39 0.63 9.35 0.21
C VAL A 39 -0.59 9.16 -0.70
N THR A 40 -0.41 8.67 -1.91
CA THR A 40 -1.48 8.40 -2.87
C THR A 40 -2.43 7.29 -2.43
N VAL A 41 -1.97 6.41 -1.56
CA VAL A 41 -2.77 5.30 -1.02
C VAL A 41 -3.75 5.79 0.05
N LEU A 42 -3.38 6.82 0.80
CA LEU A 42 -4.16 7.27 1.94
C LEU A 42 -5.59 7.74 1.59
N PRO A 43 -5.82 8.58 0.56
CA PRO A 43 -7.18 8.96 0.18
C PRO A 43 -8.05 7.76 -0.23
N GLU A 44 -7.48 6.79 -0.93
CA GLU A 44 -8.20 5.58 -1.33
C GLU A 44 -8.62 4.75 -0.12
N ALA A 45 -7.70 4.52 0.81
CA ALA A 45 -7.98 3.78 2.04
C ALA A 45 -9.03 4.50 2.89
N ALA A 46 -8.89 5.81 3.06
CA ALA A 46 -9.84 6.62 3.82
C ALA A 46 -11.24 6.56 3.21
N TYR A 47 -11.35 6.64 1.89
CA TYR A 47 -12.61 6.54 1.18
C TYR A 47 -13.27 5.17 1.39
N LEU A 48 -12.51 4.09 1.26
CA LEU A 48 -13.03 2.73 1.47
C LEU A 48 -13.53 2.53 2.90
N VAL A 49 -12.78 2.99 3.88
CA VAL A 49 -13.17 2.87 5.28
C VAL A 49 -14.42 3.68 5.56
N ARG A 50 -14.48 4.93 5.10
CA ARG A 50 -15.66 5.79 5.30
C ARG A 50 -16.91 5.19 4.68
N THR A 51 -16.84 4.73 3.43
CA THR A 51 -18.01 4.23 2.71
C THR A 51 -18.53 2.91 3.26
N ARG A 52 -17.65 2.05 3.73
CA ARG A 52 -18.03 0.71 4.22
C ARG A 52 -18.24 0.65 5.73
N LEU A 53 -17.50 1.43 6.51
CA LEU A 53 -17.50 1.31 7.99
C LEU A 53 -17.93 2.59 8.70
N GLY A 54 -17.95 3.74 8.01
CA GLY A 54 -18.41 4.99 8.56
C GLY A 54 -17.30 5.90 9.08
N ILE A 55 -17.71 7.07 9.57
CA ILE A 55 -16.82 8.16 9.94
C ILE A 55 -15.92 7.80 11.13
N THR A 56 -16.47 7.09 12.12
CA THR A 56 -15.72 6.73 13.33
C THR A 56 -14.51 5.88 12.98
N GLU A 57 -14.67 4.92 12.10
CA GLU A 57 -13.57 4.05 11.68
C GLU A 57 -12.56 4.79 10.79
N GLU A 58 -13.03 5.72 9.96
CA GLU A 58 -12.13 6.58 9.18
C GLU A 58 -11.25 7.43 10.11
N LEU A 59 -11.83 8.01 11.16
CA LEU A 59 -11.06 8.78 12.15
C LEU A 59 -9.99 7.92 12.82
N LYS A 60 -10.31 6.67 13.15
CA LYS A 60 -9.32 5.73 13.72
C LYS A 60 -8.18 5.43 12.75
N LEU A 61 -8.49 5.27 11.46
CA LEU A 61 -7.46 5.07 10.44
C LEU A 61 -6.50 6.26 10.42
N ILE A 62 -7.03 7.47 10.34
CA ILE A 62 -6.20 8.69 10.31
C ILE A 62 -5.41 8.86 11.61
N GLU A 63 -6.02 8.55 12.75
CA GLU A 63 -5.33 8.60 14.05
C GLU A 63 -4.08 7.70 14.07
N GLY A 64 -4.16 6.53 13.45
CA GLY A 64 -3.01 5.64 13.32
C GLY A 64 -1.83 6.29 12.60
N PHE A 65 -2.09 7.11 11.58
CA PHE A 65 -1.06 7.89 10.89
C PHE A 65 -0.56 9.06 11.75
N VAL A 66 -1.47 9.78 12.40
CA VAL A 66 -1.12 10.90 13.29
C VAL A 66 -0.20 10.43 14.41
N ASN A 67 -0.47 9.26 14.97
CA ASN A 67 0.31 8.69 16.08
C ASN A 67 1.59 7.98 15.62
N GLY A 68 1.87 7.96 14.31
CA GLY A 68 3.11 7.39 13.77
C GLY A 68 3.14 5.87 13.68
N GLY A 69 2.00 5.19 13.78
CA GLY A 69 1.93 3.73 13.59
C GLY A 69 2.27 3.30 12.17
N VAL A 70 1.91 4.13 11.19
CA VAL A 70 2.28 3.95 9.79
C VAL A 70 2.84 5.28 9.28
N GLY A 71 3.99 5.23 8.62
CA GLY A 71 4.60 6.41 8.01
C GLY A 71 3.97 6.72 6.65
N ILE A 72 4.03 7.98 6.26
CA ILE A 72 3.56 8.44 4.94
C ILE A 72 4.78 8.84 4.12
N GLU A 73 4.92 8.24 2.93
CA GLU A 73 5.96 8.63 1.98
C GLU A 73 5.38 9.62 0.98
N PRO A 74 5.95 10.83 0.88
CA PRO A 74 5.48 11.82 -0.09
C PRO A 74 5.67 11.36 -1.53
N LEU A 75 4.80 11.81 -2.43
CA LEU A 75 4.95 11.59 -3.86
C LEU A 75 5.96 12.61 -4.41
N LYS A 76 6.98 12.11 -5.10
CA LYS A 76 7.97 12.96 -5.80
C LYS A 76 7.63 13.07 -7.27
N GLY A 77 8.13 14.12 -7.92
CA GLY A 77 7.91 14.30 -9.36
C GLY A 77 8.43 13.12 -10.18
N THR A 78 9.56 12.53 -9.76
CA THR A 78 10.10 11.32 -10.41
C THR A 78 9.19 10.12 -10.26
N ASP A 79 8.49 9.99 -9.13
CA ASP A 79 7.50 8.93 -8.93
C ASP A 79 6.34 9.09 -9.89
N LEU A 80 5.87 10.31 -10.09
CA LEU A 80 4.76 10.60 -11.00
C LEU A 80 5.14 10.26 -12.45
N SER A 81 6.35 10.63 -12.88
CA SER A 81 6.84 10.28 -14.22
C SER A 81 6.94 8.77 -14.40
N ARG A 82 7.46 8.07 -13.40
CA ARG A 82 7.58 6.60 -13.45
C ARG A 82 6.21 5.93 -13.45
N ALA A 83 5.28 6.43 -12.65
CA ALA A 83 3.91 5.91 -12.63
C ALA A 83 3.24 6.05 -14.01
N HIS A 84 3.44 7.15 -14.69
CA HIS A 84 2.94 7.36 -16.05
C HIS A 84 3.50 6.30 -17.02
N GLU A 85 4.80 6.04 -16.97
CA GLU A 85 5.42 4.99 -17.78
C GLU A 85 4.82 3.60 -17.49
N LEU A 86 4.64 3.28 -16.22
CA LEU A 86 4.09 2.00 -15.80
C LEU A 86 2.65 1.83 -16.28
N MET A 87 1.82 2.87 -16.17
CA MET A 87 0.43 2.82 -16.65
C MET A 87 0.35 2.64 -18.17
N ALA A 88 1.27 3.26 -18.91
CA ALA A 88 1.32 3.10 -20.36
C ALA A 88 1.74 1.69 -20.76
N LYS A 89 2.67 1.09 -20.03
CA LYS A 89 3.18 -0.25 -20.33
C LYS A 89 2.24 -1.36 -19.84
N TYR A 90 1.60 -1.15 -18.70
CA TYR A 90 0.71 -2.12 -18.05
C TYR A 90 -0.67 -1.49 -17.87
N PRO A 91 -1.55 -1.52 -18.89
CA PRO A 91 -2.84 -0.82 -18.87
C PRO A 91 -3.78 -1.23 -17.72
N GLN A 92 -3.63 -2.45 -17.20
CA GLN A 92 -4.42 -2.92 -16.06
C GLN A 92 -3.93 -2.39 -14.70
N LEU A 93 -2.75 -1.75 -14.68
CA LEU A 93 -2.21 -1.14 -13.46
C LEU A 93 -2.74 0.28 -13.33
N GLY A 94 -3.51 0.55 -12.28
CA GLY A 94 -4.06 1.88 -12.02
C GLY A 94 -3.01 2.84 -11.47
N PHE A 95 -3.41 4.10 -11.32
CA PHE A 95 -2.51 5.16 -10.85
C PHE A 95 -1.94 4.86 -9.46
N THR A 96 -2.81 4.49 -8.51
CA THR A 96 -2.37 4.23 -7.12
C THR A 96 -1.34 3.11 -7.07
N ASP A 97 -1.61 1.98 -7.72
CA ASP A 97 -0.67 0.85 -7.76
C ASP A 97 0.63 1.23 -8.46
N SER A 98 0.55 2.02 -9.52
CA SER A 98 1.74 2.51 -10.22
C SER A 98 2.61 3.40 -9.33
N THR A 99 2.00 4.22 -8.47
CA THR A 99 2.76 5.05 -7.51
C THR A 99 3.39 4.20 -6.40
N ILE A 100 2.75 3.10 -6.01
CA ILE A 100 3.35 2.15 -5.06
C ILE A 100 4.63 1.56 -5.65
N VAL A 101 4.56 1.10 -6.90
CA VAL A 101 5.73 0.54 -7.60
C VAL A 101 6.84 1.58 -7.73
N ALA A 102 6.50 2.78 -8.19
CA ALA A 102 7.48 3.86 -8.36
C ALA A 102 8.17 4.21 -7.03
N THR A 103 7.41 4.27 -5.95
CA THR A 103 7.95 4.52 -4.60
C THR A 103 8.88 3.38 -4.16
N ALA A 104 8.49 2.14 -4.39
CA ALA A 104 9.30 0.98 -4.06
C ALA A 104 10.62 0.98 -4.84
N GLU A 105 10.59 1.31 -6.12
CA GLU A 105 11.79 1.43 -6.95
C GLU A 105 12.72 2.52 -6.42
N ARG A 106 12.18 3.70 -6.13
CA ARG A 106 12.99 4.83 -5.63
C ARG A 106 13.64 4.53 -4.29
N LEU A 107 12.93 3.84 -3.40
CA LEU A 107 13.42 3.51 -2.06
C LEU A 107 14.12 2.15 -2.00
N ALA A 108 14.25 1.45 -3.14
CA ALA A 108 14.84 0.12 -3.25
C ALA A 108 14.17 -0.91 -2.34
N LEU A 109 12.85 -0.83 -2.19
CA LEU A 109 12.07 -1.77 -1.38
C LEU A 109 11.65 -2.97 -2.23
N THR A 110 11.65 -4.14 -1.62
CA THR A 110 11.41 -5.40 -2.34
C THR A 110 10.11 -6.09 -1.94
N THR A 111 9.50 -5.66 -0.84
CA THR A 111 8.32 -6.31 -0.27
C THR A 111 7.16 -5.34 -0.18
N ILE A 112 5.98 -5.78 -0.62
CA ILE A 112 4.74 -5.02 -0.57
C ILE A 112 3.70 -5.86 0.16
N ALA A 113 3.06 -5.28 1.19
CA ALA A 113 1.89 -5.87 1.82
C ALA A 113 0.66 -5.49 1.00
N THR A 114 -0.02 -6.47 0.44
CA THR A 114 -1.15 -6.26 -0.46
C THR A 114 -2.16 -7.38 -0.36
N THR A 115 -3.42 -7.03 -0.58
CA THR A 115 -4.52 -7.99 -0.75
C THR A 115 -4.77 -8.28 -2.23
N ASP A 116 -4.27 -7.44 -3.13
CA ASP A 116 -4.38 -7.61 -4.58
C ASP A 116 -3.04 -7.99 -5.19
N ARG A 117 -2.82 -9.29 -5.31
CA ARG A 117 -1.53 -9.81 -5.79
C ARG A 117 -1.38 -9.77 -7.31
N ARG A 118 -2.50 -9.81 -8.04
CA ARG A 118 -2.47 -9.94 -9.50
C ARG A 118 -1.75 -8.78 -10.17
N HIS A 119 -2.06 -7.56 -9.78
CA HIS A 119 -1.50 -6.36 -10.41
C HIS A 119 0.02 -6.27 -10.22
N PHE A 120 0.53 -6.66 -9.05
CA PHE A 120 1.96 -6.60 -8.78
C PHE A 120 2.76 -7.75 -9.36
N ARG A 121 2.10 -8.87 -9.73
CA ARG A 121 2.77 -10.03 -10.33
C ARG A 121 3.03 -9.88 -11.83
N ILE A 122 2.21 -9.10 -12.52
CA ILE A 122 2.29 -8.95 -13.99
C ILE A 122 3.37 -7.98 -14.43
N LEU A 123 3.82 -7.10 -13.54
CA LEU A 123 4.81 -6.07 -13.87
C LEU A 123 6.22 -6.52 -13.49
N ARG A 124 7.20 -5.94 -14.17
CA ARG A 124 8.61 -6.12 -13.85
C ARG A 124 9.15 -4.82 -13.29
N PRO A 125 9.49 -4.77 -11.98
CA PRO A 125 10.11 -3.60 -11.38
C PRO A 125 11.49 -3.33 -11.98
N ALA A 126 11.93 -2.06 -11.91
CA ALA A 126 13.22 -1.67 -12.46
C ALA A 126 14.41 -2.22 -11.67
N HIS A 127 14.25 -2.44 -10.36
CA HIS A 127 15.36 -2.77 -9.44
C HIS A 127 15.44 -4.24 -9.04
N ILE A 128 14.39 -5.04 -9.29
CA ILE A 128 14.32 -6.46 -8.94
C ILE A 128 13.51 -7.20 -10.00
N LYS A 129 13.57 -8.52 -10.00
CA LYS A 129 12.79 -9.34 -10.94
C LYS A 129 11.30 -9.30 -10.64
N GLN A 130 10.95 -9.40 -9.36
CA GLN A 130 9.56 -9.45 -8.90
C GLN A 130 9.50 -9.04 -7.44
N PHE A 131 8.42 -8.37 -7.04
CA PHE A 131 8.18 -8.06 -5.62
C PHE A 131 7.84 -9.32 -4.84
N THR A 132 8.27 -9.34 -3.58
CA THR A 132 7.73 -10.27 -2.58
C THR A 132 6.41 -9.68 -2.07
N LEU A 133 5.33 -10.44 -2.21
CA LEU A 133 3.99 -10.00 -1.79
C LEU A 133 3.60 -10.71 -0.50
N VAL A 134 3.18 -9.95 0.50
CA VAL A 134 2.82 -10.45 1.83
C VAL A 134 1.42 -9.97 2.23
N PRO A 135 0.72 -10.60 3.14
CA PRO A 135 1.04 -11.84 3.85
C PRO A 135 1.11 -13.07 3.02
#